data_411381f4fca403c2fc33a12140c63f5a
#
_entry.id   411381f4fca403c2fc33a12140c63f5a
#
_cell.length_a   1.000
_cell.length_b   1.000
_cell.length_c   1.000
_cell.angle_alpha   90.00
_cell.angle_beta   90.00
_cell.angle_gamma   90.00
#
_symmetry.space_group_name_H-M   'P 1'
#
loop_
_entity.id
_entity.type
_entity.pdbx_description
1 polymer ?
#
loop_
_entity_poly.entity_id
_entity_poly.type
_entity_poly.pdbx_seq_one_letter_code
_entity_poly.pdbx_strand_id
1 'polypeptide(L)'
;AFEGVKKYCDAKVYNSYGPTEATIASNYKEITDPENITIGKALKNYVTEVRDIDGKLLPQGVMGELYIGGVGVGKGYYNMPDKTEEVYLTINNIPYYKSGDYAIELPDGDIDIKGRIDNQIKLRGLRIEIGEIESNISKYPSIKQAVVVIKEINNNDHLCAYYTADEEIDTKSLKEFLQDKLTKYMIPTAYMQLDEMPQTPNGKTDVKAL
;
A
#
# COMPACT_ATOMS: atom_id res chain seq x y z
N ALA A 1 -3.94 -10.78 17.75
CA ALA A 1 -3.17 -9.82 18.57
C ALA A 1 -4.01 -9.27 19.73
N PHE A 2 -5.21 -8.73 19.49
CA PHE A 2 -6.09 -8.13 20.51
C PHE A 2 -6.41 -9.10 21.68
N GLU A 3 -6.91 -10.27 21.39
CA GLU A 3 -7.24 -11.30 22.39
C GLU A 3 -5.99 -11.73 23.19
N GLY A 4 -4.82 -11.79 22.54
CA GLY A 4 -3.55 -12.10 23.19
C GLY A 4 -3.19 -11.06 24.25
N VAL A 5 -3.36 -9.77 23.96
CA VAL A 5 -3.11 -8.70 24.94
C VAL A 5 -4.12 -8.73 26.08
N LYS A 6 -5.41 -8.86 25.75
CA LYS A 6 -6.51 -8.89 26.74
C LYS A 6 -6.45 -10.09 27.70
N LYS A 7 -5.83 -11.18 27.27
CA LYS A 7 -5.60 -12.36 28.11
C LYS A 7 -4.65 -12.08 29.30
N TYR A 8 -3.72 -11.15 29.14
CA TYR A 8 -2.66 -10.90 30.12
C TYR A 8 -2.80 -9.57 30.86
N CYS A 9 -3.56 -8.61 30.34
CA CYS A 9 -3.77 -7.33 31.00
C CYS A 9 -5.03 -6.62 30.48
N ASP A 10 -5.53 -5.66 31.29
CA ASP A 10 -6.67 -4.79 30.95
C ASP A 10 -6.26 -3.54 30.15
N ALA A 11 -5.09 -3.57 29.52
CA ALA A 11 -4.61 -2.44 28.75
C ALA A 11 -5.56 -2.10 27.60
N LYS A 12 -5.71 -0.80 27.31
CA LYS A 12 -6.39 -0.33 26.13
C LYS A 12 -5.55 -0.60 24.89
N VAL A 13 -6.17 -1.10 23.86
CA VAL A 13 -5.52 -1.37 22.57
C VAL A 13 -6.07 -0.39 21.55
N TYR A 14 -5.19 0.24 20.80
CA TYR A 14 -5.56 1.21 19.78
C TYR A 14 -5.09 0.76 18.41
N ASN A 15 -5.94 0.96 17.39
CA ASN A 15 -5.53 0.96 16.00
C ASN A 15 -5.09 2.37 15.63
N SER A 16 -3.90 2.53 15.08
CA SER A 16 -3.37 3.81 14.61
C SER A 16 -3.08 3.71 13.12
N TYR A 17 -3.48 4.73 12.37
CA TYR A 17 -3.30 4.81 10.94
C TYR A 17 -2.70 6.16 10.55
N GLY A 18 -1.78 6.14 9.58
CA GLY A 18 -1.24 7.31 8.91
C GLY A 18 -0.03 6.95 8.07
N PRO A 19 0.10 7.55 6.88
CA PRO A 19 1.28 7.43 6.05
C PRO A 19 2.42 8.32 6.57
N THR A 20 3.64 8.08 6.11
CA THR A 20 4.81 8.93 6.37
C THR A 20 4.57 10.37 5.93
N GLU A 21 3.88 10.56 4.82
CA GLU A 21 3.50 11.83 4.20
C GLU A 21 2.59 12.71 5.07
N ALA A 22 1.94 12.08 6.06
CA ALA A 22 1.11 12.77 7.06
C ALA A 22 1.63 12.56 8.49
N THR A 23 2.93 12.42 8.66
CA THR A 23 3.64 12.32 9.95
C THR A 23 3.14 11.17 10.82
N ILE A 24 3.22 9.94 10.29
CA ILE A 24 3.06 8.64 10.97
C ILE A 24 1.63 8.32 11.38
N ALA A 25 0.91 9.24 12.04
CA ALA A 25 -0.43 8.97 12.55
C ALA A 25 -1.35 10.17 12.31
N SER A 26 -2.42 9.94 11.56
CA SER A 26 -3.51 10.91 11.33
C SER A 26 -4.81 10.52 12.00
N ASN A 27 -5.01 9.23 12.26
CA ASN A 27 -6.22 8.66 12.85
C ASN A 27 -5.88 7.64 13.93
N TYR A 28 -6.79 7.47 14.88
CA TYR A 28 -6.74 6.36 15.83
C TYR A 28 -8.12 5.98 16.34
N LYS A 29 -8.27 4.73 16.76
CA LYS A 29 -9.45 4.21 17.42
C LYS A 29 -9.07 3.22 18.51
N GLU A 30 -9.72 3.30 19.67
CA GLU A 30 -9.67 2.23 20.66
C GLU A 30 -10.38 0.98 20.13
N ILE A 31 -9.70 -0.16 20.10
CA ILE A 31 -10.27 -1.43 19.69
C ILE A 31 -11.04 -2.00 20.86
N THR A 32 -12.37 -2.02 20.73
CA THR A 32 -13.28 -2.65 21.70
C THR A 32 -13.87 -3.94 21.13
N ASP A 33 -13.94 -4.03 19.78
CA ASP A 33 -14.42 -5.19 19.03
C ASP A 33 -13.38 -5.57 17.97
N PRO A 34 -12.74 -6.75 18.08
CA PRO A 34 -11.71 -7.19 17.15
C PRO A 34 -12.25 -7.59 15.77
N GLU A 35 -13.56 -7.78 15.63
CA GLU A 35 -14.20 -8.13 14.35
C GLU A 35 -14.53 -6.87 13.52
N ASN A 36 -14.56 -5.69 14.16
CA ASN A 36 -14.93 -4.43 13.52
C ASN A 36 -13.84 -3.35 13.73
N ILE A 37 -12.69 -3.55 13.11
CA ILE A 37 -11.53 -2.68 13.24
C ILE A 37 -11.55 -1.61 12.14
N THR A 38 -11.85 -0.37 12.50
CA THR A 38 -11.69 0.81 11.66
C THR A 38 -10.42 1.58 12.05
N ILE A 39 -10.05 2.60 11.28
CA ILE A 39 -8.96 3.52 11.67
C ILE A 39 -9.46 4.65 12.58
N GLY A 40 -10.77 4.71 12.84
CA GLY A 40 -11.39 5.71 13.69
C GLY A 40 -11.44 7.09 13.07
N LYS A 41 -11.39 8.11 13.94
CA LYS A 41 -11.50 9.53 13.56
C LYS A 41 -10.14 10.20 13.47
N ALA A 42 -10.09 11.33 12.77
CA ALA A 42 -8.91 12.15 12.70
C ALA A 42 -8.43 12.62 14.08
N LEU A 43 -7.11 12.61 14.27
CA LEU A 43 -6.45 13.24 15.41
C LEU A 43 -6.70 14.76 15.42
N LYS A 44 -6.53 15.37 16.59
CA LYS A 44 -6.64 16.83 16.71
C LYS A 44 -5.68 17.54 15.73
N ASN A 45 -6.20 18.54 15.03
CA ASN A 45 -5.51 19.31 13.98
C ASN A 45 -5.29 18.55 12.66
N TYR A 46 -5.86 17.35 12.53
CA TYR A 46 -6.01 16.65 11.27
C TYR A 46 -7.48 16.67 10.81
N VAL A 47 -7.65 16.48 9.52
CA VAL A 47 -8.93 16.25 8.85
C VAL A 47 -8.76 15.02 7.97
N THR A 48 -9.69 14.08 8.01
CA THR A 48 -9.75 12.97 7.06
C THR A 48 -11.07 12.98 6.34
N GLU A 49 -11.04 12.89 5.03
CA GLU A 49 -12.18 13.03 4.14
C GLU A 49 -12.14 11.95 3.07
N VAL A 50 -13.29 11.40 2.71
CA VAL A 50 -13.43 10.48 1.59
C VAL A 50 -13.91 11.26 0.37
N ARG A 51 -13.14 11.24 -0.72
CA ARG A 51 -13.37 12.03 -1.93
C ARG A 51 -13.44 11.15 -3.18
N ASP A 52 -14.17 11.63 -4.20
CA ASP A 52 -14.25 10.99 -5.50
C ASP A 52 -12.98 11.27 -6.36
N ILE A 53 -12.98 10.73 -7.58
CA ILE A 53 -11.88 10.92 -8.53
C ILE A 53 -11.66 12.38 -8.93
N ASP A 54 -12.69 13.21 -8.89
CA ASP A 54 -12.63 14.65 -9.16
C ASP A 54 -12.24 15.47 -7.91
N GLY A 55 -12.00 14.80 -6.78
CA GLY A 55 -11.65 15.43 -5.51
C GLY A 55 -12.84 16.06 -4.76
N LYS A 56 -14.08 15.73 -5.09
CA LYS A 56 -15.27 16.19 -4.38
C LYS A 56 -15.53 15.32 -3.17
N LEU A 57 -15.91 15.95 -2.07
CA LEU A 57 -16.29 15.28 -0.84
C LEU A 57 -17.48 14.34 -1.08
N LEU A 58 -17.36 13.11 -0.64
CA LEU A 58 -18.41 12.10 -0.73
C LEU A 58 -19.24 12.05 0.56
N PRO A 59 -20.54 11.69 0.46
CA PRO A 59 -21.37 11.45 1.63
C PRO A 59 -20.95 10.17 2.36
N GLN A 60 -21.31 10.07 3.64
CA GLN A 60 -21.10 8.86 4.45
C GLN A 60 -21.67 7.61 3.77
N GLY A 61 -20.99 6.48 3.91
CA GLY A 61 -21.35 5.23 3.30
C GLY A 61 -20.91 5.05 1.84
N VAL A 62 -20.37 6.07 1.21
CA VAL A 62 -19.88 6.00 -0.18
C VAL A 62 -18.37 5.81 -0.18
N MET A 63 -17.90 4.85 -0.99
CA MET A 63 -16.48 4.53 -1.12
C MET A 63 -15.78 5.54 -2.04
N GLY A 64 -14.63 6.02 -1.60
CA GLY A 64 -13.74 6.89 -2.37
C GLY A 64 -12.31 6.83 -1.88
N GLU A 65 -11.48 7.77 -2.32
CA GLU A 65 -10.10 7.90 -1.86
C GLU A 65 -10.05 8.67 -0.53
N LEU A 66 -9.25 8.17 0.42
CA LEU A 66 -8.97 8.87 1.67
C LEU A 66 -7.98 10.01 1.45
N TYR A 67 -8.42 11.22 1.75
CA TYR A 67 -7.59 12.41 1.81
C TYR A 67 -7.30 12.77 3.27
N ILE A 68 -6.05 13.07 3.58
CA ILE A 68 -5.59 13.44 4.91
C ILE A 68 -5.11 14.88 4.88
N GLY A 69 -5.78 15.74 5.61
CA GLY A 69 -5.46 17.16 5.70
C GLY A 69 -4.96 17.57 7.07
N GLY A 70 -4.26 18.71 7.16
CA GLY A 70 -3.91 19.34 8.42
C GLY A 70 -2.41 19.55 8.65
N VAL A 71 -2.08 19.86 9.90
CA VAL A 71 -0.73 20.34 10.29
C VAL A 71 0.40 19.32 10.11
N GLY A 72 0.07 18.05 10.08
CA GLY A 72 1.06 16.98 9.92
C GLY A 72 1.31 16.58 8.47
N VAL A 73 0.64 17.20 7.51
CA VAL A 73 0.89 16.92 6.08
C VAL A 73 2.25 17.48 5.67
N GLY A 74 3.07 16.64 5.06
CA GLY A 74 4.41 16.97 4.60
C GLY A 74 4.40 18.04 3.50
N LYS A 75 5.59 18.53 3.16
CA LYS A 75 5.77 19.55 2.12
C LYS A 75 5.94 18.98 0.71
N GLY A 76 6.03 17.66 0.58
CA GLY A 76 6.26 16.98 -0.69
C GLY A 76 7.49 16.08 -0.67
N TYR A 77 7.80 15.50 -1.83
CA TYR A 77 8.96 14.65 -2.03
C TYR A 77 10.18 15.47 -2.47
N TYR A 78 11.30 15.21 -1.83
CA TYR A 78 12.55 15.93 -2.14
C TYR A 78 13.01 15.68 -3.58
N ASN A 79 13.27 16.76 -4.32
CA ASN A 79 13.65 16.73 -5.74
C ASN A 79 12.69 15.96 -6.68
N MET A 80 11.41 15.84 -6.31
CA MET A 80 10.38 15.14 -7.12
C MET A 80 9.10 16.01 -7.21
N PRO A 81 9.15 17.16 -7.91
CA PRO A 81 8.01 18.08 -7.99
C PRO A 81 6.78 17.41 -8.62
N ASP A 82 6.97 16.69 -9.73
CA ASP A 82 5.85 16.05 -10.45
C ASP A 82 5.09 15.07 -9.54
N LYS A 83 5.81 14.20 -8.83
CA LYS A 83 5.20 13.29 -7.86
C LYS A 83 4.56 14.01 -6.67
N THR A 84 5.12 15.15 -6.29
CA THR A 84 4.53 15.97 -5.23
C THR A 84 3.20 16.53 -5.66
N GLU A 85 3.11 17.11 -6.86
CA GLU A 85 1.87 17.68 -7.40
C GLU A 85 0.75 16.64 -7.60
N GLU A 86 1.10 15.38 -7.86
CA GLU A 86 0.13 14.29 -8.00
C GLU A 86 -0.65 14.01 -6.72
N VAL A 87 -0.01 14.11 -5.54
CA VAL A 87 -0.58 13.61 -4.28
C VAL A 87 -0.70 14.66 -3.18
N TYR A 88 0.01 15.80 -3.27
CA TYR A 88 -0.12 16.91 -2.33
C TYR A 88 -0.90 18.06 -2.96
N LEU A 89 -1.90 18.54 -2.25
CA LEU A 89 -2.76 19.62 -2.73
C LEU A 89 -3.18 20.53 -1.57
N THR A 90 -3.76 21.68 -1.90
CA THR A 90 -4.29 22.62 -0.91
C THR A 90 -5.78 22.85 -1.18
N ILE A 91 -6.63 22.60 -0.19
CA ILE A 91 -8.07 22.84 -0.25
C ILE A 91 -8.41 23.80 0.89
N ASN A 92 -9.02 24.94 0.57
CA ASN A 92 -9.41 25.97 1.55
C ASN A 92 -8.27 26.38 2.51
N ASN A 93 -7.06 26.54 1.99
CA ASN A 93 -5.82 26.84 2.73
C ASN A 93 -5.35 25.74 3.70
N ILE A 94 -5.88 24.54 3.61
CA ILE A 94 -5.42 23.37 4.36
C ILE A 94 -4.61 22.48 3.43
N PRO A 95 -3.39 22.08 3.78
CA PRO A 95 -2.64 21.10 3.01
C PRO A 95 -3.26 19.72 3.16
N TYR A 96 -3.37 18.98 2.07
CA TYR A 96 -3.87 17.62 2.01
C TYR A 96 -2.87 16.70 1.31
N TYR A 97 -2.90 15.46 1.71
CA TYR A 97 -2.23 14.33 1.07
C TYR A 97 -3.26 13.30 0.60
N LYS A 98 -3.20 12.91 -0.66
CA LYS A 98 -3.98 11.81 -1.24
C LYS A 98 -3.33 10.49 -0.83
N SER A 99 -4.00 9.70 -0.01
CA SER A 99 -3.38 8.51 0.59
C SER A 99 -3.20 7.35 -0.38
N GLY A 100 -4.01 7.31 -1.45
CA GLY A 100 -4.14 6.16 -2.33
C GLY A 100 -4.86 4.97 -1.68
N ASP A 101 -5.48 5.17 -0.52
CA ASP A 101 -6.31 4.15 0.13
C ASP A 101 -7.79 4.37 -0.19
N TYR A 102 -8.51 3.33 -0.59
CA TYR A 102 -9.96 3.33 -0.62
C TYR A 102 -10.51 3.30 0.81
N ALA A 103 -11.47 4.17 1.08
CA ALA A 103 -12.12 4.29 2.37
C ALA A 103 -13.60 4.57 2.27
N ILE A 104 -14.31 4.32 3.36
CA ILE A 104 -15.71 4.70 3.58
C ILE A 104 -15.78 5.42 4.92
N GLU A 105 -16.41 6.60 4.96
CA GLU A 105 -16.79 7.22 6.22
C GLU A 105 -18.10 6.58 6.71
N LEU A 106 -18.08 6.05 7.92
CA LEU A 106 -19.22 5.41 8.55
C LEU A 106 -20.15 6.44 9.19
N PRO A 107 -21.44 6.07 9.51
CA PRO A 107 -22.38 7.00 10.12
C PRO A 107 -21.95 7.58 11.47
N ASP A 108 -21.08 6.90 12.21
CA ASP A 108 -20.51 7.38 13.47
C ASP A 108 -19.28 8.30 13.26
N GLY A 109 -18.87 8.50 12.02
CA GLY A 109 -17.74 9.33 11.60
C GLY A 109 -16.39 8.60 11.67
N ASP A 110 -16.37 7.32 11.90
CA ASP A 110 -15.18 6.50 11.76
C ASP A 110 -14.85 6.27 10.28
N ILE A 111 -13.57 6.11 9.99
CA ILE A 111 -13.09 5.77 8.65
C ILE A 111 -12.75 4.28 8.60
N ASP A 112 -13.32 3.60 7.62
CA ASP A 112 -13.07 2.19 7.33
C ASP A 112 -12.28 2.05 6.01
N ILE A 113 -11.06 1.50 6.08
CA ILE A 113 -10.18 1.29 4.92
C ILE A 113 -10.58 0.02 4.19
N LYS A 114 -10.77 0.12 2.87
CA LYS A 114 -11.22 -0.98 2.00
C LYS A 114 -10.12 -1.56 1.12
N GLY A 115 -8.92 -1.00 1.16
CA GLY A 115 -7.76 -1.44 0.37
C GLY A 115 -7.04 -0.30 -0.30
N ARG A 116 -6.19 -0.61 -1.28
CA ARG A 116 -5.41 0.36 -2.04
C ARG A 116 -6.01 0.61 -3.41
N ILE A 117 -5.88 1.87 -3.88
CA ILE A 117 -6.18 2.27 -5.27
C ILE A 117 -5.09 1.78 -6.21
N ASP A 118 -3.86 1.79 -5.73
CA ASP A 118 -2.66 1.37 -6.44
C ASP A 118 -2.20 -0.05 -6.02
N ASN A 119 -1.12 -0.52 -6.61
CA ASN A 119 -0.54 -1.82 -6.31
C ASN A 119 0.43 -1.80 -5.12
N GLN A 120 0.41 -0.76 -4.29
CA GLN A 120 1.21 -0.73 -3.07
C GLN A 120 0.69 -1.75 -2.06
N ILE A 121 1.60 -2.36 -1.35
CA ILE A 121 1.29 -3.35 -0.32
C ILE A 121 1.96 -2.99 0.99
N LYS A 122 1.38 -3.47 2.08
CA LYS A 122 2.03 -3.44 3.40
C LYS A 122 2.47 -4.85 3.75
N LEU A 123 3.78 -5.10 3.70
CA LEU A 123 4.35 -6.39 4.08
C LEU A 123 5.17 -6.21 5.35
N ARG A 124 4.76 -6.87 6.45
CA ARG A 124 5.43 -6.79 7.76
C ARG A 124 5.58 -5.36 8.29
N GLY A 125 4.59 -4.51 8.03
CA GLY A 125 4.60 -3.10 8.42
C GLY A 125 5.41 -2.16 7.52
N LEU A 126 6.06 -2.69 6.48
CA LEU A 126 6.81 -1.91 5.49
C LEU A 126 5.93 -1.66 4.26
N ARG A 127 5.97 -0.43 3.75
CA ARG A 127 5.30 -0.04 2.50
C ARG A 127 6.18 -0.45 1.32
N ILE A 128 5.65 -1.26 0.43
CA ILE A 128 6.36 -1.81 -0.73
C ILE A 128 5.64 -1.40 -2.00
N GLU A 129 6.38 -0.77 -2.90
CA GLU A 129 5.97 -0.45 -4.26
C GLU A 129 6.23 -1.64 -5.17
N ILE A 130 5.21 -2.46 -5.45
CA ILE A 130 5.36 -3.63 -6.33
C ILE A 130 5.90 -3.21 -7.69
N GLY A 131 5.39 -2.12 -8.27
CA GLY A 131 5.82 -1.61 -9.56
C GLY A 131 7.31 -1.23 -9.63
N GLU A 132 7.91 -0.79 -8.51
CA GLU A 132 9.35 -0.54 -8.44
C GLU A 132 10.14 -1.85 -8.55
N ILE A 133 9.69 -2.90 -7.88
CA ILE A 133 10.34 -4.22 -7.96
C ILE A 133 10.23 -4.77 -9.38
N GLU A 134 9.02 -4.76 -9.96
CA GLU A 134 8.77 -5.22 -11.33
C GLU A 134 9.61 -4.46 -12.36
N SER A 135 9.66 -3.13 -12.24
CA SER A 135 10.48 -2.28 -13.09
C SER A 135 11.97 -2.60 -12.99
N ASN A 136 12.48 -2.92 -11.79
CA ASN A 136 13.88 -3.28 -11.63
C ASN A 136 14.19 -4.70 -12.14
N ILE A 137 13.28 -5.67 -11.95
CA ILE A 137 13.41 -7.01 -12.54
C ILE A 137 13.45 -6.92 -14.07
N SER A 138 12.56 -6.13 -14.68
CA SER A 138 12.49 -5.95 -16.13
C SER A 138 13.71 -5.25 -16.75
N LYS A 139 14.60 -4.65 -15.94
CA LYS A 139 15.88 -4.11 -16.39
C LYS A 139 17.00 -5.14 -16.43
N TYR A 140 16.77 -6.33 -15.89
CA TYR A 140 17.74 -7.42 -16.01
C TYR A 140 17.79 -7.93 -17.46
N PRO A 141 18.99 -8.18 -18.01
CA PRO A 141 19.12 -8.67 -19.38
C PRO A 141 18.24 -9.90 -19.65
N SER A 142 17.69 -9.97 -20.86
CA SER A 142 16.84 -11.08 -21.35
C SER A 142 15.46 -11.20 -20.70
N ILE A 143 15.14 -10.49 -19.62
CA ILE A 143 13.78 -10.47 -19.05
C ILE A 143 12.87 -9.58 -19.88
N LYS A 144 11.73 -10.14 -20.32
CA LYS A 144 10.71 -9.45 -21.14
C LYS A 144 9.62 -8.82 -20.30
N GLN A 145 9.15 -9.55 -19.32
CA GLN A 145 8.04 -9.15 -18.46
C GLN A 145 8.27 -9.69 -17.05
N ALA A 146 7.89 -8.91 -16.05
CA ALA A 146 7.93 -9.33 -14.67
C ALA A 146 6.64 -8.94 -13.95
N VAL A 147 6.17 -9.80 -13.06
CA VAL A 147 5.03 -9.57 -12.18
C VAL A 147 5.42 -10.05 -10.78
N VAL A 148 5.12 -9.23 -9.79
CA VAL A 148 5.40 -9.56 -8.39
C VAL A 148 4.11 -9.63 -7.61
N VAL A 149 3.92 -10.70 -6.86
CA VAL A 149 2.75 -10.91 -6.01
C VAL A 149 3.16 -11.30 -4.59
N ILE A 150 2.24 -11.09 -3.64
CA ILE A 150 2.37 -11.70 -2.32
C ILE A 150 1.70 -13.07 -2.35
N LYS A 151 2.42 -14.06 -1.83
CA LYS A 151 1.89 -15.41 -1.56
C LYS A 151 2.12 -15.75 -0.10
N GLU A 152 1.11 -16.33 0.52
CA GLU A 152 1.28 -16.90 1.85
C GLU A 152 1.91 -18.30 1.72
N ILE A 153 3.10 -18.47 2.27
CA ILE A 153 3.84 -19.73 2.28
C ILE A 153 4.17 -20.02 3.75
N ASN A 154 3.69 -21.16 4.26
CA ASN A 154 3.91 -21.57 5.65
C ASN A 154 3.48 -20.48 6.68
N ASN A 155 2.30 -19.90 6.49
CA ASN A 155 1.73 -18.82 7.33
C ASN A 155 2.62 -17.55 7.38
N ASN A 156 3.42 -17.33 6.35
CA ASN A 156 4.20 -16.10 6.19
C ASN A 156 4.00 -15.53 4.79
N ASP A 157 3.86 -14.21 4.71
CA ASP A 157 3.80 -13.50 3.45
C ASP A 157 5.17 -13.43 2.78
N HIS A 158 5.21 -13.78 1.51
CA HIS A 158 6.39 -13.78 0.67
C HIS A 158 6.17 -12.96 -0.60
N LEU A 159 7.17 -12.15 -0.99
CA LEU A 159 7.24 -11.58 -2.33
C LEU A 159 7.70 -12.66 -3.30
N CYS A 160 6.86 -12.97 -4.29
CA CYS A 160 7.12 -13.94 -5.33
C CYS A 160 7.20 -13.22 -6.68
N ALA A 161 8.31 -13.33 -7.37
CA ALA A 161 8.53 -12.76 -8.69
C ALA A 161 8.31 -13.82 -9.76
N TYR A 162 7.43 -13.54 -10.71
CA TYR A 162 7.19 -14.31 -11.93
C TYR A 162 7.71 -13.49 -13.10
N TYR A 163 8.43 -14.12 -14.02
CA TYR A 163 8.97 -13.40 -15.18
C TYR A 163 9.06 -14.31 -16.41
N THR A 164 9.06 -13.70 -17.58
CA THR A 164 9.37 -14.35 -18.85
C THR A 164 10.70 -13.82 -19.37
N ALA A 165 11.48 -14.67 -20.00
CA ALA A 165 12.79 -14.30 -20.54
C ALA A 165 13.13 -15.08 -21.81
N ASP A 166 14.09 -14.58 -22.60
CA ASP A 166 14.55 -15.24 -23.82
C ASP A 166 15.46 -16.45 -23.55
N GLU A 167 16.02 -16.54 -22.36
CA GLU A 167 16.93 -17.61 -21.93
C GLU A 167 16.68 -17.94 -20.46
N GLU A 168 17.23 -19.05 -20.00
CA GLU A 168 17.14 -19.43 -18.58
C GLU A 168 17.96 -18.45 -17.73
N ILE A 169 17.30 -17.86 -16.72
CA ILE A 169 17.90 -16.87 -15.84
C ILE A 169 18.39 -17.53 -14.55
N ASP A 170 19.68 -17.36 -14.25
CA ASP A 170 20.22 -17.70 -12.94
C ASP A 170 19.64 -16.78 -11.86
N THR A 171 18.78 -17.35 -11.03
CA THR A 171 18.10 -16.64 -9.94
C THR A 171 19.06 -15.98 -8.95
N LYS A 172 20.26 -16.53 -8.79
CA LYS A 172 21.27 -15.95 -7.89
C LYS A 172 21.80 -14.64 -8.46
N SER A 173 22.15 -14.63 -9.73
CA SER A 173 22.62 -13.43 -10.44
C SER A 173 21.55 -12.35 -10.51
N LEU A 174 20.28 -12.72 -10.76
CA LEU A 174 19.15 -11.78 -10.72
C LEU A 174 19.00 -11.18 -9.32
N LYS A 175 19.10 -11.96 -8.27
CA LYS A 175 19.00 -11.48 -6.88
C LYS A 175 20.14 -10.52 -6.52
N GLU A 176 21.37 -10.83 -6.93
CA GLU A 176 22.54 -9.96 -6.73
C GLU A 176 22.33 -8.62 -7.46
N PHE A 177 21.86 -8.65 -8.70
CA PHE A 177 21.53 -7.43 -9.46
C PHE A 177 20.47 -6.55 -8.76
N LEU A 178 19.46 -7.17 -8.14
CA LEU A 178 18.42 -6.44 -7.42
C LEU A 178 18.92 -5.88 -6.08
N GLN A 179 19.90 -6.51 -5.42
CA GLN A 179 20.47 -6.01 -4.17
C GLN A 179 21.15 -4.65 -4.31
N ASP A 180 21.68 -4.34 -5.48
CA ASP A 180 22.29 -3.04 -5.77
C ASP A 180 21.26 -1.92 -6.04
N LYS A 181 20.00 -2.27 -6.25
CA LYS A 181 18.95 -1.35 -6.71
C LYS A 181 17.79 -1.20 -5.74
N LEU A 182 17.52 -2.21 -4.94
CA LEU A 182 16.38 -2.28 -4.04
C LEU A 182 16.83 -2.48 -2.59
N THR A 183 16.04 -1.98 -1.67
CA THR A 183 16.23 -2.28 -0.25
C THR A 183 15.96 -3.76 0.03
N LYS A 184 16.63 -4.31 1.02
CA LYS A 184 16.62 -5.75 1.33
C LYS A 184 15.20 -6.34 1.49
N TYR A 185 14.27 -5.58 2.03
CA TYR A 185 12.89 -6.02 2.24
C TYR A 185 12.03 -6.01 0.97
N MET A 186 12.48 -5.36 -0.11
CA MET A 186 11.83 -5.34 -1.43
C MET A 186 12.30 -6.47 -2.35
N ILE A 187 13.35 -7.21 -1.97
CA ILE A 187 13.88 -8.30 -2.78
C ILE A 187 12.97 -9.51 -2.67
N PRO A 188 12.42 -10.03 -3.78
CA PRO A 188 11.61 -11.23 -3.77
C PRO A 188 12.34 -12.41 -3.14
N THR A 189 11.59 -13.24 -2.42
CA THR A 189 12.14 -14.45 -1.76
C THR A 189 11.94 -15.69 -2.59
N ALA A 190 11.03 -15.66 -3.56
CA ALA A 190 10.78 -16.71 -4.52
C ALA A 190 10.75 -16.14 -5.94
N TYR A 191 11.27 -16.92 -6.88
CA TYR A 191 11.37 -16.55 -8.30
C TYR A 191 10.89 -17.73 -9.15
N MET A 192 10.10 -17.46 -10.17
CA MET A 192 9.62 -18.45 -11.13
C MET A 192 9.68 -17.87 -12.54
N GLN A 193 10.47 -18.51 -13.39
CA GLN A 193 10.45 -18.24 -14.81
C GLN A 193 9.32 -19.00 -15.46
N LEU A 194 8.56 -18.32 -16.32
CA LEU A 194 7.45 -18.86 -17.08
C LEU A 194 7.76 -18.76 -18.57
N ASP A 195 7.25 -19.70 -19.34
CA ASP A 195 7.31 -19.64 -20.81
C ASP A 195 6.48 -18.47 -21.34
N GLU A 196 5.26 -18.31 -20.80
CA GLU A 196 4.35 -17.21 -21.11
C GLU A 196 3.67 -16.69 -19.84
N MET A 197 3.42 -15.37 -19.78
CA MET A 197 2.67 -14.76 -18.69
C MET A 197 1.17 -15.06 -18.88
N PRO A 198 0.47 -15.61 -17.87
CA PRO A 198 -0.95 -15.90 -17.98
C PRO A 198 -1.73 -14.60 -18.23
N GLN A 199 -2.73 -14.68 -19.13
CA GLN A 199 -3.53 -13.53 -19.51
C GLN A 199 -5.02 -13.78 -19.24
N THR A 200 -5.70 -12.74 -18.82
CA THR A 200 -7.17 -12.70 -18.78
C THR A 200 -7.74 -12.66 -20.21
N PRO A 201 -9.04 -12.95 -20.41
CA PRO A 201 -9.69 -12.83 -21.73
C PRO A 201 -9.54 -11.46 -22.40
N ASN A 202 -9.27 -10.41 -21.61
CA ASN A 202 -9.10 -9.05 -22.09
C ASN A 202 -7.61 -8.69 -22.36
N GLY A 203 -6.70 -9.66 -22.38
CA GLY A 203 -5.28 -9.48 -22.68
C GLY A 203 -4.44 -8.83 -21.56
N LYS A 204 -4.99 -8.68 -20.35
CA LYS A 204 -4.22 -8.24 -19.16
C LYS A 204 -3.63 -9.45 -18.45
N THR A 205 -2.51 -9.26 -17.75
CA THR A 205 -1.92 -10.32 -16.92
C THR A 205 -2.94 -10.84 -15.90
N ASP A 206 -3.11 -12.15 -15.85
CA ASP A 206 -3.96 -12.81 -14.86
C ASP A 206 -3.15 -13.11 -13.59
N VAL A 207 -3.14 -12.14 -12.69
CA VAL A 207 -2.43 -12.25 -11.40
C VAL A 207 -2.98 -13.37 -10.51
N LYS A 208 -4.24 -13.79 -10.73
CA LYS A 208 -4.85 -14.86 -9.94
C LYS A 208 -4.37 -16.26 -10.39
N ALA A 209 -3.91 -16.37 -11.62
CA ALA A 209 -3.37 -17.60 -12.17
C ALA A 209 -1.88 -17.82 -11.79
N LEU A 210 -1.21 -16.79 -11.28
CA LEU A 210 0.14 -16.85 -10.73
C LEU A 210 0.10 -17.30 -9.26
#